data_1b1e4048e3376b2caec8f4ab6bf07b08
#
_entry.id   1b1e4048e3376b2caec8f4ab6bf07b08
#
_cell.length_a   1.000
_cell.length_b   1.000
_cell.length_c   1.000
_cell.angle_alpha   90.00
_cell.angle_beta   90.00
_cell.angle_gamma   90.00
#
_symmetry.space_group_name_H-M   'P 1'
#
loop_
_entity.id
_entity.type
_entity.pdbx_description
1 polymer ?
#
loop_
_entity_poly.entity_id
_entity_poly.type
_entity_poly.pdbx_seq_one_letter_code
_entity_poly.pdbx_strand_id
1 'polypeptide(L)'
;MAAAVEVNTSFERKRGGCRGVVSCEGRQSGVWWWWWWREVVVRHLCVLLEAAAVLFSRLYTNTLCCADAAGKMVNWCFLPDHVLEVIFSYLAVHDLRNCSLVCKNWYRCLNDENNDVWRLHCVRKLAEEALKSDLLASVPTYKAKLRAFYHAWNPNDCSRNIYVKPNGFTLHRNPVAQSTDGARGKLGFRSGRHAWEVVWEGPLGTVAVIGIATRDAAVQCPGYVALLGSDEHSWGWNLVDNHLLHNGDSQGNYPLLNNAPKYQVGERIRVILDCDDNTLAFEKNYEFLGVAFRGLPDKQLYPSVSAVYGNTEVSMVYLGPPLDG
;
A
#
# COMPACT_ATOMS: atom_id res chain seq x y z
N MET A 1 26.66 5.35 -31.57
CA MET A 1 28.01 4.90 -31.18
C MET A 1 28.04 4.91 -29.66
N ALA A 2 27.85 3.77 -29.04
CA ALA A 2 27.98 3.57 -27.60
C ALA A 2 28.83 2.31 -27.41
N ALA A 3 29.94 2.45 -26.73
CA ALA A 3 30.89 1.37 -26.46
C ALA A 3 30.47 0.62 -25.18
N ALA A 4 30.32 -0.68 -25.33
CA ALA A 4 30.17 -1.61 -24.21
C ALA A 4 31.58 -1.92 -23.67
N VAL A 5 31.72 -1.92 -22.35
CA VAL A 5 32.91 -2.41 -21.64
C VAL A 5 32.56 -3.75 -21.02
N GLU A 6 33.06 -4.82 -21.58
CA GLU A 6 33.09 -6.16 -21.00
C GLU A 6 34.23 -6.24 -19.97
N VAL A 7 33.94 -6.65 -18.76
CA VAL A 7 34.94 -7.05 -17.76
C VAL A 7 34.97 -8.56 -17.65
N ASN A 8 36.01 -9.13 -18.18
CA ASN A 8 36.32 -10.56 -18.17
C ASN A 8 37.17 -10.86 -16.92
N THR A 9 36.71 -11.66 -16.00
CA THR A 9 37.53 -12.19 -14.91
C THR A 9 37.53 -13.73 -14.94
N SER A 10 38.58 -14.26 -15.49
CA SER A 10 38.98 -15.65 -15.38
C SER A 10 39.56 -15.93 -13.99
N PHE A 11 39.04 -16.95 -13.29
CA PHE A 11 39.64 -17.49 -12.09
C PHE A 11 40.05 -18.95 -12.32
N GLU A 12 41.35 -19.20 -12.24
CA GLU A 12 41.96 -20.53 -12.35
C GLU A 12 41.66 -21.43 -11.14
N ARG A 13 41.31 -22.69 -11.41
CA ARG A 13 41.16 -23.76 -10.44
C ARG A 13 42.51 -24.39 -10.14
N LYS A 14 42.99 -24.32 -8.91
CA LYS A 14 43.98 -25.25 -8.37
C LYS A 14 43.31 -26.37 -7.57
N ARG A 15 43.58 -27.62 -8.00
CA ARG A 15 43.18 -28.86 -7.33
C ARG A 15 44.08 -29.13 -6.12
N GLY A 16 43.51 -29.45 -4.99
CA GLY A 16 44.20 -30.05 -3.86
C GLY A 16 43.19 -30.88 -3.07
N GLY A 17 43.31 -32.19 -3.16
CA GLY A 17 42.40 -33.13 -2.49
C GLY A 17 42.77 -33.36 -1.03
N CYS A 18 41.76 -33.56 -0.19
CA CYS A 18 41.84 -34.37 1.01
C CYS A 18 40.48 -35.01 1.29
N ARG A 19 40.46 -36.34 1.43
CA ARG A 19 39.30 -37.13 1.85
C ARG A 19 39.05 -36.96 3.34
N GLY A 20 37.81 -36.71 3.68
CA GLY A 20 37.34 -36.79 5.05
C GLY A 20 35.83 -36.94 5.04
N VAL A 21 35.34 -38.15 5.21
CA VAL A 21 33.93 -38.47 5.40
C VAL A 21 33.55 -38.07 6.82
N VAL A 22 32.63 -37.07 6.96
CA VAL A 22 31.85 -36.92 8.20
C VAL A 22 30.43 -36.60 7.78
N SER A 23 29.55 -37.53 8.03
CA SER A 23 28.09 -37.35 8.01
C SER A 23 27.70 -36.44 9.17
N CYS A 24 26.98 -35.35 8.89
CA CYS A 24 26.16 -34.67 9.90
C CYS A 24 24.88 -34.19 9.24
N GLU A 25 23.83 -34.90 9.50
CA GLU A 25 22.46 -34.44 9.42
C GLU A 25 22.23 -33.29 10.41
N GLY A 26 21.41 -32.31 10.05
CA GLY A 26 20.78 -31.47 11.04
C GLY A 26 20.85 -29.97 10.77
N ARG A 27 19.77 -29.44 10.15
CA ARG A 27 19.22 -28.09 10.38
C ARG A 27 20.16 -26.96 10.85
N GLN A 28 20.74 -26.21 9.93
CA GLN A 28 21.28 -24.88 10.20
C GLN A 28 21.21 -24.00 8.95
N SER A 29 20.03 -23.71 8.40
CA SER A 29 19.88 -22.76 7.30
C SER A 29 19.47 -21.34 7.77
N GLY A 30 19.10 -21.15 9.04
CA GLY A 30 18.63 -19.85 9.56
C GLY A 30 19.71 -18.90 10.05
N VAL A 31 20.84 -19.40 10.52
CA VAL A 31 21.87 -18.58 11.22
C VAL A 31 22.73 -17.78 10.24
N TRP A 32 23.04 -18.32 9.07
CA TRP A 32 23.86 -17.65 8.06
C TRP A 32 23.15 -16.49 7.38
N TRP A 33 21.86 -16.59 7.11
CA TRP A 33 21.02 -15.50 6.62
C TRP A 33 20.96 -14.35 7.62
N TRP A 34 20.83 -14.63 8.90
CA TRP A 34 20.79 -13.67 9.98
C TRP A 34 22.10 -12.87 10.11
N TRP A 35 23.27 -13.56 9.97
CA TRP A 35 24.61 -12.97 10.02
C TRP A 35 24.89 -12.08 8.80
N TRP A 36 24.64 -12.57 7.60
CA TRP A 36 24.83 -11.81 6.36
C TRP A 36 23.93 -10.57 6.32
N TRP A 37 22.67 -10.70 6.77
CA TRP A 37 21.69 -9.63 6.83
C TRP A 37 22.06 -8.54 7.83
N ARG A 38 22.54 -8.91 9.01
CA ARG A 38 23.06 -8.00 10.05
C ARG A 38 24.25 -7.19 9.53
N GLU A 39 25.14 -7.78 8.76
CA GLU A 39 26.34 -7.09 8.25
C GLU A 39 26.00 -6.11 7.12
N VAL A 40 25.06 -6.43 6.23
CA VAL A 40 24.59 -5.54 5.14
C VAL A 40 23.79 -4.36 5.70
N VAL A 41 22.88 -4.58 6.63
CA VAL A 41 22.10 -3.50 7.28
C VAL A 41 22.98 -2.60 8.13
N VAL A 42 23.93 -3.15 8.88
CA VAL A 42 24.86 -2.39 9.72
C VAL A 42 25.81 -1.55 8.83
N ARG A 43 26.30 -2.07 7.72
CA ARG A 43 27.18 -1.29 6.81
C ARG A 43 26.43 -0.14 6.13
N HIS A 44 25.20 -0.34 5.68
CA HIS A 44 24.40 0.77 5.11
C HIS A 44 23.98 1.78 6.17
N LEU A 45 23.67 1.33 7.39
CA LEU A 45 23.42 2.21 8.53
C LEU A 45 24.69 2.98 8.93
N CYS A 46 25.86 2.37 8.91
CA CYS A 46 27.11 3.07 9.20
C CYS A 46 27.40 4.20 8.21
N VAL A 47 27.19 3.99 6.92
CA VAL A 47 27.38 5.03 5.89
C VAL A 47 26.38 6.18 6.05
N LEU A 48 25.12 5.87 6.38
CA LEU A 48 24.09 6.89 6.64
C LEU A 48 24.31 7.60 7.96
N LEU A 49 24.88 6.92 8.95
CA LEU A 49 25.19 7.46 10.27
C LEU A 49 26.47 8.29 10.29
N GLU A 50 27.45 8.00 9.45
CA GLU A 50 28.59 8.90 9.22
C GLU A 50 28.11 10.21 8.59
N ALA A 51 27.17 10.16 7.63
CA ALA A 51 26.54 11.35 7.08
C ALA A 51 25.68 12.10 8.12
N ALA A 52 24.93 11.38 8.95
CA ALA A 52 24.14 11.95 10.05
C ALA A 52 25.05 12.47 11.18
N ALA A 53 26.14 11.79 11.54
CA ALA A 53 27.12 12.26 12.53
C ALA A 53 27.82 13.56 12.07
N VAL A 54 28.10 13.70 10.76
CA VAL A 54 28.63 14.95 10.18
C VAL A 54 27.59 16.08 10.25
N LEU A 55 26.32 15.79 10.06
CA LEU A 55 25.22 16.75 10.24
C LEU A 55 25.00 17.06 11.72
N PHE A 56 25.05 16.08 12.61
CA PHE A 56 24.93 16.24 14.06
C PHE A 56 26.12 17.00 14.67
N SER A 57 27.34 16.75 14.19
CA SER A 57 28.52 17.51 14.65
C SER A 57 28.43 18.99 14.31
N ARG A 58 27.70 19.37 13.28
CA ARG A 58 27.43 20.78 12.92
C ARG A 58 26.31 21.44 13.71
N LEU A 59 25.39 20.65 14.29
CA LEU A 59 24.23 21.16 15.03
C LEU A 59 24.42 21.13 16.57
N TYR A 60 25.32 20.28 17.09
CA TYR A 60 25.52 20.08 18.54
C TYR A 60 26.99 20.05 18.89
N THR A 61 27.68 21.17 18.77
CA THR A 61 29.11 21.31 19.07
C THR A 61 29.47 21.17 20.54
N ASN A 62 28.57 20.88 21.47
CA ASN A 62 28.88 20.87 22.92
C ASN A 62 28.53 19.62 23.73
N THR A 63 27.97 18.51 23.12
CA THR A 63 27.56 17.38 23.98
C THR A 63 27.88 15.98 23.46
N LEU A 64 28.56 15.80 22.34
CA LEU A 64 28.87 14.47 21.76
C LEU A 64 30.38 14.28 21.44
N CYS A 65 31.24 14.78 22.29
CA CYS A 65 32.63 14.32 22.39
C CYS A 65 32.73 13.27 23.49
N CYS A 66 32.26 12.05 23.22
CA CYS A 66 32.66 10.85 23.94
C CYS A 66 32.77 9.69 22.95
N ALA A 67 33.67 9.81 22.00
CA ALA A 67 34.38 8.65 21.54
C ALA A 67 35.38 8.33 22.64
N ASP A 68 35.03 7.37 23.49
CA ASP A 68 35.93 6.80 24.46
C ASP A 68 37.16 6.28 23.72
N ALA A 69 38.34 6.70 24.10
CA ALA A 69 39.63 6.28 23.52
C ALA A 69 39.89 4.76 23.69
N ALA A 70 38.89 4.01 24.10
CA ALA A 70 38.93 2.57 24.36
C ALA A 70 38.14 1.72 23.32
N GLY A 71 37.71 2.25 22.18
CA GLY A 71 37.09 1.45 21.11
C GLY A 71 35.77 0.78 21.48
N LYS A 72 35.02 1.28 22.46
CA LYS A 72 33.69 0.75 22.80
C LYS A 72 32.69 1.07 21.69
N MET A 73 32.21 0.04 21.04
CA MET A 73 31.10 0.15 20.07
C MET A 73 29.89 0.79 20.75
N VAL A 74 29.37 1.85 20.15
CA VAL A 74 28.08 2.44 20.54
C VAL A 74 27.01 1.37 20.46
N ASN A 75 26.37 1.08 21.60
CA ASN A 75 25.29 0.09 21.59
C ASN A 75 24.01 0.76 21.11
N TRP A 76 23.74 0.66 19.83
CA TRP A 76 22.58 1.26 19.13
C TRP A 76 21.22 0.88 19.73
N CYS A 77 21.16 -0.23 20.47
CA CYS A 77 19.94 -0.65 21.16
C CYS A 77 19.55 0.26 22.33
N PHE A 78 20.46 1.11 22.80
CA PHE A 78 20.24 2.03 23.93
C PHE A 78 20.18 3.51 23.55
N LEU A 79 20.03 3.81 22.25
CA LEU A 79 19.82 5.20 21.84
C LEU A 79 18.48 5.72 22.39
N PRO A 80 18.45 7.00 22.82
CA PRO A 80 17.20 7.66 23.20
C PRO A 80 16.20 7.70 22.05
N ASP A 81 14.90 7.65 22.35
CA ASP A 81 13.83 7.57 21.36
C ASP A 81 13.90 8.72 20.34
N HIS A 82 14.13 9.97 20.77
CA HIS A 82 14.26 11.12 19.87
C HIS A 82 15.42 11.00 18.86
N VAL A 83 16.52 10.31 19.22
CA VAL A 83 17.65 10.06 18.31
C VAL A 83 17.25 8.99 17.28
N LEU A 84 16.58 7.92 17.76
CA LEU A 84 16.05 6.88 16.89
C LEU A 84 15.03 7.43 15.90
N GLU A 85 14.13 8.31 16.32
CA GLU A 85 13.13 8.97 15.48
C GLU A 85 13.79 9.77 14.35
N VAL A 86 14.80 10.53 14.66
CA VAL A 86 15.58 11.26 13.65
C VAL A 86 16.20 10.29 12.65
N ILE A 87 16.91 9.27 13.12
CA ILE A 87 17.57 8.28 12.24
C ILE A 87 16.55 7.60 11.35
N PHE A 88 15.46 7.08 11.92
CA PHE A 88 14.44 6.35 11.18
C PHE A 88 13.68 7.24 10.20
N SER A 89 13.57 8.54 10.47
CA SER A 89 12.92 9.47 9.53
C SER A 89 13.69 9.64 8.21
N TYR A 90 14.98 9.29 8.16
CA TYR A 90 15.80 9.33 6.95
C TYR A 90 15.81 7.99 6.18
N LEU A 91 15.38 6.89 6.80
CA LEU A 91 15.33 5.59 6.14
C LEU A 91 14.12 5.51 5.21
N ALA A 92 14.18 4.63 4.22
CA ALA A 92 13.01 4.35 3.41
C ALA A 92 11.95 3.57 4.21
N VAL A 93 10.67 3.83 3.95
CA VAL A 93 9.55 3.23 4.72
C VAL A 93 9.61 1.70 4.74
N HIS A 94 10.04 1.07 3.63
CA HIS A 94 10.14 -0.39 3.56
C HIS A 94 11.24 -0.95 4.48
N ASP A 95 12.29 -0.17 4.81
CA ASP A 95 13.35 -0.59 5.72
C ASP A 95 12.91 -0.52 7.18
N LEU A 96 11.96 0.35 7.51
CA LEU A 96 11.48 0.52 8.89
C LEU A 96 10.86 -0.76 9.46
N ARG A 97 10.23 -1.59 8.62
CA ARG A 97 9.75 -2.91 9.04
C ARG A 97 10.90 -3.77 9.56
N ASN A 98 12.00 -3.76 8.85
CA ASN A 98 13.18 -4.53 9.22
C ASN A 98 13.84 -3.96 10.49
N CYS A 99 13.89 -2.65 10.60
CA CYS A 99 14.39 -1.99 11.83
C CYS A 99 13.56 -2.38 13.06
N SER A 100 12.26 -2.55 12.93
CA SER A 100 11.39 -2.97 14.04
C SER A 100 11.70 -4.38 14.58
N LEU A 101 12.41 -5.20 13.82
CA LEU A 101 12.81 -6.57 14.21
C LEU A 101 14.18 -6.64 14.90
N VAL A 102 14.92 -5.54 14.99
CA VAL A 102 16.30 -5.52 15.52
C VAL A 102 16.33 -5.68 17.04
N CYS A 103 15.57 -4.89 17.77
CA CYS A 103 15.48 -4.97 19.23
C CYS A 103 14.19 -4.34 19.76
N LYS A 104 13.87 -4.60 21.04
CA LYS A 104 12.64 -4.11 21.69
C LYS A 104 12.53 -2.58 21.69
N ASN A 105 13.63 -1.85 21.81
CA ASN A 105 13.61 -0.39 21.81
C ASN A 105 13.23 0.16 20.44
N TRP A 106 13.82 -0.36 19.37
CA TRP A 106 13.49 0.01 18.01
C TRP A 106 12.05 -0.38 17.64
N TYR A 107 11.61 -1.57 18.08
CA TYR A 107 10.21 -1.99 17.91
C TYR A 107 9.26 -1.00 18.59
N ARG A 108 9.52 -0.65 19.85
CA ARG A 108 8.66 0.29 20.60
C ARG A 108 8.57 1.65 19.91
N CYS A 109 9.71 2.21 19.48
CA CYS A 109 9.75 3.47 18.74
C CYS A 109 8.93 3.40 17.45
N LEU A 110 9.09 2.34 16.62
CA LEU A 110 8.40 2.20 15.34
C LEU A 110 6.96 1.70 15.46
N ASN A 111 6.56 1.19 16.62
CA ASN A 111 5.19 0.76 16.89
C ASN A 111 4.28 1.91 17.33
N ASP A 112 4.83 3.00 17.83
CA ASP A 112 4.07 4.23 18.04
C ASP A 112 3.72 4.87 16.70
N GLU A 113 2.47 4.74 16.29
CA GLU A 113 1.98 5.18 14.98
C GLU A 113 1.89 6.70 14.81
N ASN A 114 2.03 7.47 15.91
CA ASN A 114 1.94 8.92 15.92
C ASN A 114 3.26 9.64 16.20
N ASN A 115 4.37 8.91 16.30
CA ASN A 115 5.67 9.52 16.54
C ASN A 115 6.18 10.35 15.34
N ASP A 116 7.28 11.07 15.56
CA ASP A 116 7.87 11.96 14.58
C ASP A 116 8.40 11.23 13.33
N VAL A 117 8.77 9.95 13.42
CA VAL A 117 9.16 9.15 12.25
C VAL A 117 8.04 9.15 11.21
N TRP A 118 6.85 8.71 11.61
CA TRP A 118 5.70 8.59 10.72
C TRP A 118 5.18 9.95 10.29
N ARG A 119 5.17 10.94 11.20
CA ARG A 119 4.80 12.32 10.89
C ARG A 119 5.67 12.91 9.78
N LEU A 120 7.00 12.79 9.88
CA LEU A 120 7.92 13.30 8.88
C LEU A 120 7.80 12.57 7.53
N HIS A 121 7.57 11.27 7.53
CA HIS A 121 7.27 10.54 6.30
C HIS A 121 5.97 11.00 5.66
N CYS A 122 4.91 11.24 6.43
CA CYS A 122 3.65 11.79 5.93
C CYS A 122 3.87 13.17 5.28
N VAL A 123 4.50 14.11 5.98
CA VAL A 123 4.76 15.47 5.46
C VAL A 123 5.58 15.45 4.16
N ARG A 124 6.48 14.49 4.00
CA ARG A 124 7.28 14.35 2.77
C ARG A 124 6.55 13.71 1.60
N LYS A 125 5.53 12.91 1.85
CA LYS A 125 4.86 12.06 0.84
C LYS A 125 3.46 12.50 0.50
N LEU A 126 2.69 13.01 1.46
CA LEU A 126 1.32 13.44 1.27
C LEU A 126 1.27 14.95 1.03
N ALA A 127 0.36 15.36 0.15
CA ALA A 127 0.07 16.77 -0.03
C ALA A 127 -0.52 17.36 1.26
N GLU A 128 -0.17 18.61 1.56
CA GLU A 128 -0.65 19.31 2.75
C GLU A 128 -2.18 19.40 2.79
N GLU A 129 -2.80 19.58 1.63
CA GLU A 129 -4.27 19.57 1.48
C GLU A 129 -4.90 18.28 1.96
N ALA A 130 -4.30 17.11 1.63
CA ALA A 130 -4.79 15.81 2.09
C ALA A 130 -4.67 15.67 3.62
N LEU A 131 -3.59 16.18 4.21
CA LEU A 131 -3.36 16.11 5.66
C LEU A 131 -4.32 17.00 6.45
N LYS A 132 -4.80 18.11 5.87
CA LYS A 132 -5.70 19.07 6.50
C LYS A 132 -7.18 18.81 6.23
N SER A 133 -7.50 17.99 5.23
CA SER A 133 -8.88 17.67 4.84
C SER A 133 -9.47 16.57 5.72
N ASP A 134 -10.81 16.51 5.74
CA ASP A 134 -11.56 15.40 6.37
C ASP A 134 -11.44 14.08 5.62
N LEU A 135 -10.81 14.08 4.45
CA LEU A 135 -10.61 12.88 3.64
C LEU A 135 -9.94 11.73 4.42
N LEU A 136 -8.98 12.06 5.30
CA LEU A 136 -8.24 11.08 6.10
C LEU A 136 -8.74 10.97 7.55
N ALA A 137 -9.97 11.41 7.84
CA ALA A 137 -10.53 11.36 9.19
C ALA A 137 -10.66 9.92 9.72
N SER A 138 -10.93 8.95 8.84
CA SER A 138 -11.04 7.53 9.20
C SER A 138 -9.69 6.85 9.49
N VAL A 139 -8.57 7.51 9.23
CA VAL A 139 -7.20 7.01 9.49
C VAL A 139 -6.43 8.04 10.34
N PRO A 140 -6.65 8.07 11.66
CA PRO A 140 -6.19 9.18 12.51
C PRO A 140 -4.68 9.21 12.73
N THR A 141 -3.98 8.07 12.64
CA THR A 141 -2.53 8.01 12.91
C THR A 141 -1.69 8.32 11.68
N TYR A 142 -0.50 8.88 11.87
CA TYR A 142 0.41 9.16 10.75
C TYR A 142 0.81 7.91 9.97
N LYS A 143 1.06 6.81 10.66
CA LYS A 143 1.38 5.53 10.03
C LYS A 143 0.22 4.98 9.20
N ALA A 144 -1.03 5.10 9.71
CA ALA A 144 -2.24 4.70 8.98
C ALA A 144 -2.45 5.59 7.74
N LYS A 145 -2.26 6.91 7.84
CA LYS A 145 -2.33 7.84 6.70
C LYS A 145 -1.32 7.49 5.62
N LEU A 146 -0.09 7.20 6.03
CA LEU A 146 0.96 6.78 5.10
C LEU A 146 0.63 5.44 4.42
N ARG A 147 0.12 4.47 5.17
CA ARG A 147 -0.36 3.18 4.65
C ARG A 147 -1.50 3.40 3.65
N ALA A 148 -2.48 4.24 3.97
CA ALA A 148 -3.57 4.60 3.06
C ALA A 148 -3.05 5.19 1.75
N PHE A 149 -2.05 6.07 1.79
CA PHE A 149 -1.43 6.65 0.60
C PHE A 149 -0.78 5.61 -0.32
N TYR A 150 -0.10 4.59 0.26
CA TYR A 150 0.51 3.52 -0.53
C TYR A 150 -0.51 2.57 -1.15
N HIS A 151 -1.75 2.55 -0.65
CA HIS A 151 -2.86 1.74 -1.18
C HIS A 151 -3.85 2.55 -2.05
N ALA A 152 -3.69 3.87 -2.14
CA ALA A 152 -4.56 4.75 -2.92
C ALA A 152 -4.54 4.46 -4.42
N TRP A 153 -5.28 5.22 -5.22
CA TRP A 153 -5.36 5.05 -6.68
C TRP A 153 -4.01 5.06 -7.37
N ASN A 154 -3.85 4.16 -8.35
CA ASN A 154 -2.62 4.04 -9.12
C ASN A 154 -2.69 4.91 -10.38
N PRO A 155 -1.89 5.99 -10.49
CA PRO A 155 -1.90 6.85 -11.67
C PRO A 155 -1.37 6.15 -12.94
N ASN A 156 -0.67 5.02 -12.78
CA ASN A 156 -0.11 4.23 -13.89
C ASN A 156 -1.01 3.03 -14.27
N ASP A 157 -2.13 2.82 -13.57
CA ASP A 157 -3.06 1.71 -13.80
C ASP A 157 -4.49 2.23 -13.82
N CYS A 158 -4.75 3.15 -14.72
CA CYS A 158 -6.05 3.77 -14.96
C CYS A 158 -6.21 4.10 -16.45
N SER A 159 -7.46 4.40 -16.85
CA SER A 159 -7.75 4.90 -18.20
C SER A 159 -6.98 6.19 -18.49
N ARG A 160 -6.63 6.41 -19.75
CA ARG A 160 -6.06 7.68 -20.23
C ARG A 160 -6.95 8.91 -19.99
N ASN A 161 -8.25 8.70 -19.74
CA ASN A 161 -9.22 9.75 -19.44
C ASN A 161 -9.35 10.03 -17.94
N ILE A 162 -8.59 9.32 -17.10
CA ILE A 162 -8.56 9.50 -15.64
C ILE A 162 -7.17 10.01 -15.22
N TYR A 163 -7.13 10.93 -14.28
CA TYR A 163 -5.91 11.28 -13.56
C TYR A 163 -6.15 11.28 -12.05
N VAL A 164 -5.09 11.01 -11.29
CA VAL A 164 -5.13 11.09 -9.82
C VAL A 164 -4.76 12.51 -9.40
N LYS A 165 -5.59 13.13 -8.58
CA LYS A 165 -5.38 14.50 -8.07
C LYS A 165 -4.11 14.59 -7.20
N PRO A 166 -3.54 15.79 -6.99
CA PRO A 166 -2.32 15.98 -6.20
C PRO A 166 -2.42 15.46 -4.76
N ASN A 167 -3.64 15.38 -4.18
CA ASN A 167 -3.85 14.77 -2.87
C ASN A 167 -3.49 13.27 -2.82
N GLY A 168 -3.37 12.61 -3.97
CA GLY A 168 -2.98 11.21 -4.12
C GLY A 168 -4.08 10.19 -3.84
N PHE A 169 -5.26 10.60 -3.39
CA PHE A 169 -6.37 9.74 -2.98
C PHE A 169 -7.60 9.83 -3.88
N THR A 170 -7.75 10.92 -4.62
CA THR A 170 -8.91 11.21 -5.45
C THR A 170 -8.55 11.07 -6.92
N LEU A 171 -9.29 10.27 -7.66
CA LEU A 171 -9.25 10.27 -9.11
C LEU A 171 -10.26 11.26 -9.67
N HIS A 172 -9.96 11.80 -10.84
CA HIS A 172 -10.85 12.65 -11.62
C HIS A 172 -10.97 12.09 -13.04
N ARG A 173 -12.20 11.91 -13.52
CA ARG A 173 -12.49 11.51 -14.90
C ARG A 173 -12.76 12.73 -15.78
N ASN A 174 -12.00 12.90 -16.84
CA ASN A 174 -12.19 13.94 -17.85
C ASN A 174 -13.52 13.77 -18.59
N PRO A 175 -14.17 14.86 -19.06
CA PRO A 175 -15.44 14.79 -19.79
C PRO A 175 -15.25 14.31 -21.23
N VAL A 176 -14.98 13.03 -21.41
CA VAL A 176 -14.82 12.38 -22.72
C VAL A 176 -16.09 11.59 -23.03
N ALA A 177 -16.73 11.89 -24.15
CA ALA A 177 -17.94 11.22 -24.61
C ALA A 177 -17.64 9.80 -25.15
N GLN A 178 -18.62 8.93 -25.07
CA GLN A 178 -18.58 7.55 -25.60
C GLN A 178 -17.38 6.75 -25.07
N SER A 179 -17.08 6.90 -23.77
CA SER A 179 -16.04 6.16 -23.09
C SER A 179 -16.49 5.79 -21.68
N THR A 180 -16.19 4.56 -21.27
CA THR A 180 -16.20 4.13 -19.87
C THR A 180 -14.79 3.96 -19.41
N ASP A 181 -14.47 4.53 -18.28
CA ASP A 181 -13.12 4.70 -17.80
C ASP A 181 -12.99 4.17 -16.35
N GLY A 182 -11.99 3.34 -16.11
CA GLY A 182 -11.73 2.71 -14.82
C GLY A 182 -10.33 2.98 -14.28
N ALA A 183 -10.16 2.72 -13.02
CA ALA A 183 -8.89 2.79 -12.32
C ALA A 183 -8.78 1.71 -11.25
N ARG A 184 -7.52 1.30 -10.94
CA ARG A 184 -7.18 0.37 -9.88
C ARG A 184 -6.33 1.02 -8.80
N GLY A 185 -6.36 0.45 -7.60
CA GLY A 185 -5.45 0.81 -6.53
C GLY A 185 -3.99 0.42 -6.83
N LYS A 186 -3.05 1.05 -6.12
CA LYS A 186 -1.60 0.77 -6.26
C LYS A 186 -1.23 -0.65 -5.88
N LEU A 187 -1.89 -1.21 -4.86
CA LEU A 187 -1.61 -2.53 -4.32
C LEU A 187 -2.86 -3.41 -4.39
N GLY A 188 -2.66 -4.67 -4.75
CA GLY A 188 -3.67 -5.71 -4.71
C GLY A 188 -3.42 -6.67 -3.56
N PHE A 189 -4.46 -7.40 -3.20
CA PHE A 189 -4.50 -8.32 -2.07
C PHE A 189 -4.72 -9.75 -2.56
N ARG A 190 -4.09 -10.72 -1.90
CA ARG A 190 -4.26 -12.15 -2.17
C ARG A 190 -4.50 -12.96 -0.90
N SER A 191 -4.29 -12.40 0.28
CA SER A 191 -4.46 -13.06 1.57
C SER A 191 -4.85 -12.04 2.62
N GLY A 192 -5.54 -12.49 3.67
CA GLY A 192 -6.00 -11.65 4.77
C GLY A 192 -7.25 -10.83 4.45
N ARG A 193 -7.65 -10.03 5.41
CA ARG A 193 -8.86 -9.19 5.35
C ARG A 193 -8.47 -7.73 5.16
N HIS A 194 -9.15 -7.06 4.24
CA HIS A 194 -8.83 -5.69 3.85
C HIS A 194 -10.08 -4.84 3.74
N ALA A 195 -10.02 -3.60 4.23
CA ALA A 195 -11.10 -2.64 4.10
C ALA A 195 -10.57 -1.30 3.57
N TRP A 196 -11.36 -0.66 2.73
CA TRP A 196 -11.14 0.70 2.27
C TRP A 196 -12.46 1.44 2.09
N GLU A 197 -12.42 2.73 2.29
CA GLU A 197 -13.57 3.60 2.06
C GLU A 197 -13.50 4.22 0.67
N VAL A 198 -14.65 4.33 0.03
CA VAL A 198 -14.85 5.01 -1.24
C VAL A 198 -15.92 6.08 -1.06
N VAL A 199 -15.62 7.28 -1.52
CA VAL A 199 -16.58 8.39 -1.62
C VAL A 199 -16.64 8.80 -3.07
N TRP A 200 -17.83 8.73 -3.65
CA TRP A 200 -18.09 9.15 -5.02
C TRP A 200 -18.69 10.55 -5.03
N GLU A 201 -17.98 11.48 -5.64
CA GLU A 201 -18.38 12.86 -5.77
C GLU A 201 -18.70 13.18 -7.22
N GLY A 202 -19.77 13.92 -7.44
CA GLY A 202 -20.27 14.24 -8.75
C GLY A 202 -21.31 13.26 -9.29
N PRO A 203 -21.88 13.52 -10.46
CA PRO A 203 -22.95 12.71 -11.02
C PRO A 203 -22.50 11.27 -11.31
N LEU A 204 -23.38 10.30 -11.01
CA LEU A 204 -23.12 8.88 -11.31
C LEU A 204 -23.23 8.59 -12.82
N GLY A 205 -24.06 9.36 -13.53
CA GLY A 205 -24.39 9.06 -14.92
C GLY A 205 -25.29 7.84 -15.05
N THR A 206 -25.13 7.11 -16.15
CA THR A 206 -25.87 5.87 -16.41
C THR A 206 -25.22 4.63 -15.79
N VAL A 207 -23.94 4.69 -15.47
CA VAL A 207 -23.17 3.59 -14.87
C VAL A 207 -22.10 4.17 -13.94
N ALA A 208 -22.05 3.67 -12.72
CA ALA A 208 -21.05 4.02 -11.70
C ALA A 208 -20.78 2.78 -10.85
N VAL A 209 -19.66 2.13 -11.06
CA VAL A 209 -19.38 0.82 -10.46
C VAL A 209 -18.17 0.90 -9.55
N ILE A 210 -18.31 0.34 -8.34
CA ILE A 210 -17.22 0.13 -7.39
C ILE A 210 -17.03 -1.37 -7.14
N GLY A 211 -15.82 -1.80 -6.84
CA GLY A 211 -15.54 -3.21 -6.52
C GLY A 211 -14.06 -3.55 -6.58
N ILE A 212 -13.78 -4.71 -7.16
CA ILE A 212 -12.44 -5.26 -7.30
C ILE A 212 -12.19 -5.81 -8.70
N ALA A 213 -10.92 -5.85 -9.09
CA ALA A 213 -10.50 -6.49 -10.34
C ALA A 213 -9.11 -7.10 -10.23
N THR A 214 -8.80 -8.07 -11.08
CA THR A 214 -7.43 -8.49 -11.35
C THR A 214 -6.73 -7.50 -12.29
N ARG A 215 -5.45 -7.68 -12.55
CA ARG A 215 -4.72 -6.85 -13.54
C ARG A 215 -5.15 -7.13 -14.99
N ASP A 216 -5.78 -8.26 -15.22
CA ASP A 216 -6.22 -8.68 -16.56
C ASP A 216 -7.49 -7.94 -17.02
N ALA A 217 -8.27 -7.39 -16.08
CA ALA A 217 -9.45 -6.59 -16.41
C ALA A 217 -9.07 -5.31 -17.16
N ALA A 218 -9.87 -4.94 -18.17
CA ALA A 218 -9.68 -3.70 -18.91
C ALA A 218 -9.94 -2.48 -18.02
N VAL A 219 -9.23 -1.38 -18.27
CA VAL A 219 -9.45 -0.09 -17.57
C VAL A 219 -10.13 0.95 -18.45
N GLN A 220 -10.46 0.61 -19.68
CA GLN A 220 -11.18 1.49 -20.62
C GLN A 220 -11.90 0.68 -21.67
N CYS A 221 -13.11 1.12 -22.03
CA CYS A 221 -13.82 0.62 -23.20
C CYS A 221 -14.64 1.73 -23.87
N PRO A 222 -15.01 1.59 -25.15
CA PRO A 222 -15.92 2.51 -25.82
C PRO A 222 -17.36 2.36 -25.31
N GLY A 223 -18.14 3.44 -25.39
CA GLY A 223 -19.54 3.46 -24.99
C GLY A 223 -19.75 3.73 -23.49
N TYR A 224 -21.01 3.74 -23.06
CA TYR A 224 -21.43 3.95 -21.68
C TYR A 224 -21.94 2.61 -21.11
N VAL A 225 -21.02 1.73 -20.80
CA VAL A 225 -21.28 0.36 -20.35
C VAL A 225 -20.66 0.11 -18.97
N ALA A 226 -21.13 -0.92 -18.28
CA ALA A 226 -20.53 -1.34 -17.01
C ALA A 226 -19.20 -2.05 -17.27
N LEU A 227 -18.08 -1.32 -17.28
CA LEU A 227 -16.76 -1.87 -17.53
C LEU A 227 -16.30 -2.80 -16.40
N LEU A 228 -16.38 -2.32 -15.15
CA LEU A 228 -16.12 -3.18 -13.99
C LEU A 228 -17.27 -4.16 -13.82
N GLY A 229 -16.99 -5.46 -13.87
CA GLY A 229 -17.96 -6.54 -13.89
C GLY A 229 -18.33 -7.02 -15.30
N SER A 230 -17.72 -6.48 -16.38
CA SER A 230 -17.99 -6.89 -17.75
C SER A 230 -17.32 -8.20 -18.17
N ASP A 231 -16.39 -8.70 -17.39
CA ASP A 231 -15.57 -9.88 -17.66
C ASP A 231 -15.39 -10.76 -16.42
N GLU A 232 -14.75 -11.91 -16.58
CA GLU A 232 -14.39 -12.84 -15.50
C GLU A 232 -13.31 -12.33 -14.56
N HIS A 233 -12.73 -11.17 -14.85
CA HIS A 233 -11.60 -10.59 -14.12
C HIS A 233 -12.01 -9.47 -13.17
N SER A 234 -13.31 -9.17 -13.09
CA SER A 234 -13.83 -8.04 -12.32
C SER A 234 -15.17 -8.33 -11.65
N TRP A 235 -15.38 -7.77 -10.47
CA TRP A 235 -16.59 -7.88 -9.62
C TRP A 235 -16.99 -6.50 -9.16
N GLY A 236 -18.20 -6.07 -9.47
CA GLY A 236 -18.63 -4.72 -9.21
C GLY A 236 -20.05 -4.59 -8.68
N TRP A 237 -20.28 -3.53 -7.92
CA TRP A 237 -21.60 -3.05 -7.52
C TRP A 237 -21.90 -1.74 -8.24
N ASN A 238 -22.94 -1.74 -9.09
CA ASN A 238 -23.40 -0.53 -9.77
C ASN A 238 -24.27 0.31 -8.85
N LEU A 239 -23.81 1.48 -8.50
CA LEU A 239 -24.46 2.42 -7.57
C LEU A 239 -25.73 3.06 -8.14
N VAL A 240 -25.92 3.02 -9.47
CA VAL A 240 -27.06 3.64 -10.15
C VAL A 240 -28.34 2.80 -10.01
N ASP A 241 -28.21 1.50 -10.16
CA ASP A 241 -29.33 0.57 -10.20
C ASP A 241 -29.32 -0.50 -9.12
N ASN A 242 -28.29 -0.49 -8.25
CA ASN A 242 -28.10 -1.48 -7.17
C ASN A 242 -27.89 -2.92 -7.67
N HIS A 243 -27.31 -3.13 -8.86
CA HIS A 243 -27.00 -4.46 -9.35
C HIS A 243 -25.55 -4.86 -9.07
N LEU A 244 -25.36 -6.13 -8.74
CA LEU A 244 -24.02 -6.76 -8.75
C LEU A 244 -23.71 -7.23 -10.18
N LEU A 245 -22.47 -7.04 -10.60
CA LEU A 245 -22.00 -7.29 -11.96
C LEU A 245 -20.74 -8.17 -11.94
N HIS A 246 -20.77 -9.24 -12.73
CA HIS A 246 -19.61 -10.11 -12.94
C HIS A 246 -19.79 -10.88 -14.25
N ASN A 247 -18.70 -11.04 -15.00
CA ASN A 247 -18.66 -11.78 -16.27
C ASN A 247 -19.70 -11.32 -17.31
N GLY A 248 -19.99 -10.02 -17.33
CA GLY A 248 -20.95 -9.42 -18.24
C GLY A 248 -22.42 -9.55 -17.83
N ASP A 249 -22.71 -10.29 -16.76
CA ASP A 249 -24.05 -10.58 -16.28
C ASP A 249 -24.37 -9.86 -14.97
N SER A 250 -25.66 -9.50 -14.80
CA SER A 250 -26.19 -9.06 -13.51
C SER A 250 -26.38 -10.26 -12.58
N GLN A 251 -25.75 -10.21 -11.42
CA GLN A 251 -25.87 -11.22 -10.36
C GLN A 251 -27.06 -10.95 -9.42
N GLY A 252 -27.89 -9.94 -9.74
CA GLY A 252 -29.07 -9.56 -8.98
C GLY A 252 -28.93 -8.24 -8.21
N ASN A 253 -29.98 -7.91 -7.46
CA ASN A 253 -30.05 -6.69 -6.66
C ASN A 253 -29.17 -6.79 -5.41
N TYR A 254 -28.53 -5.68 -5.05
CA TYR A 254 -27.75 -5.58 -3.82
C TYR A 254 -27.90 -4.17 -3.19
N PRO A 255 -28.15 -4.06 -1.87
CA PRO A 255 -28.41 -5.17 -0.97
C PRO A 255 -29.71 -5.93 -1.30
N LEU A 256 -29.85 -7.15 -0.78
CA LEU A 256 -31.04 -8.01 -0.98
C LEU A 256 -32.23 -7.50 -0.17
N LEU A 257 -32.59 -6.24 -0.37
CA LEU A 257 -33.73 -5.58 0.28
C LEU A 257 -34.70 -5.11 -0.78
N ASN A 258 -36.00 -5.29 -0.53
CA ASN A 258 -37.02 -4.70 -1.37
C ASN A 258 -36.92 -3.16 -1.29
N ASN A 259 -36.78 -2.51 -2.43
CA ASN A 259 -36.61 -1.06 -2.54
C ASN A 259 -35.42 -0.49 -1.76
N ALA A 260 -34.28 -1.17 -1.80
CA ALA A 260 -33.04 -0.67 -1.20
C ALA A 260 -32.74 0.77 -1.64
N PRO A 261 -32.44 1.69 -0.75
CA PRO A 261 -32.14 3.07 -1.13
C PRO A 261 -30.91 3.11 -2.02
N LYS A 262 -31.03 3.84 -3.13
CA LYS A 262 -29.91 4.06 -4.05
C LYS A 262 -28.84 4.92 -3.38
N TYR A 263 -27.61 4.76 -3.84
CA TYR A 263 -26.49 5.58 -3.41
C TYR A 263 -26.76 7.07 -3.69
N GLN A 264 -26.52 7.89 -2.71
CA GLN A 264 -26.50 9.34 -2.85
C GLN A 264 -25.07 9.84 -2.94
N VAL A 265 -24.82 10.79 -3.85
CA VAL A 265 -23.49 11.40 -4.03
C VAL A 265 -22.95 11.93 -2.71
N GLY A 266 -21.72 11.57 -2.39
CA GLY A 266 -21.06 11.94 -1.13
C GLY A 266 -21.28 10.96 0.02
N GLU A 267 -22.16 9.96 -0.11
CA GLU A 267 -22.25 8.89 0.88
C GLU A 267 -20.94 8.08 0.91
N ARG A 268 -20.63 7.56 2.09
CA ARG A 268 -19.42 6.77 2.32
C ARG A 268 -19.74 5.29 2.18
N ILE A 269 -19.03 4.62 1.29
CA ILE A 269 -19.07 3.17 1.12
C ILE A 269 -17.77 2.60 1.64
N ARG A 270 -17.86 1.60 2.53
CA ARG A 270 -16.72 0.76 2.88
C ARG A 270 -16.80 -0.54 2.10
N VAL A 271 -15.71 -0.86 1.43
CA VAL A 271 -15.53 -2.13 0.72
C VAL A 271 -14.72 -3.06 1.61
N ILE A 272 -15.18 -4.28 1.80
CA ILE A 272 -14.54 -5.31 2.65
C ILE A 272 -14.22 -6.50 1.76
N LEU A 273 -12.95 -6.76 1.57
CA LEU A 273 -12.42 -7.92 0.86
C LEU A 273 -11.80 -8.89 1.86
N ASP A 274 -12.34 -10.09 1.92
CA ASP A 274 -11.79 -11.20 2.67
C ASP A 274 -11.19 -12.20 1.68
N CYS A 275 -9.87 -12.20 1.57
CA CYS A 275 -9.15 -13.13 0.69
C CYS A 275 -9.01 -14.53 1.30
N ASP A 276 -9.18 -14.69 2.61
CA ASP A 276 -9.08 -15.98 3.27
C ASP A 276 -10.40 -16.75 3.11
N ASP A 277 -11.56 -16.06 3.22
CA ASP A 277 -12.90 -16.61 2.96
C ASP A 277 -13.37 -16.41 1.51
N ASN A 278 -12.58 -15.76 0.65
CA ASN A 278 -12.89 -15.49 -0.76
C ASN A 278 -14.23 -14.74 -0.93
N THR A 279 -14.45 -13.67 -0.17
CA THR A 279 -15.69 -12.89 -0.19
C THR A 279 -15.43 -11.39 -0.39
N LEU A 280 -16.42 -10.73 -1.02
CA LEU A 280 -16.51 -9.27 -1.12
C LEU A 280 -17.83 -8.81 -0.52
N ALA A 281 -17.78 -7.82 0.35
CA ALA A 281 -18.92 -7.19 0.99
C ALA A 281 -18.80 -5.67 0.97
N PHE A 282 -19.94 -5.00 1.21
CA PHE A 282 -19.98 -3.55 1.30
C PHE A 282 -20.74 -3.11 2.55
N GLU A 283 -20.32 -1.95 3.08
CA GLU A 283 -21.08 -1.17 4.06
C GLU A 283 -21.41 0.19 3.45
N LYS A 284 -22.58 0.73 3.76
CA LYS A 284 -22.95 2.10 3.40
C LYS A 284 -23.33 2.87 4.68
N ASN A 285 -22.66 3.98 4.92
CA ASN A 285 -22.88 4.81 6.11
C ASN A 285 -22.84 4.00 7.42
N TYR A 286 -21.88 3.06 7.55
CA TYR A 286 -21.67 2.16 8.69
C TYR A 286 -22.73 1.05 8.84
N GLU A 287 -23.61 0.87 7.85
CA GLU A 287 -24.55 -0.25 7.81
C GLU A 287 -24.00 -1.35 6.90
N PHE A 288 -23.82 -2.56 7.43
CA PHE A 288 -23.37 -3.70 6.66
C PHE A 288 -24.49 -4.21 5.74
N LEU A 289 -24.21 -4.25 4.45
CA LEU A 289 -25.20 -4.59 3.43
C LEU A 289 -25.26 -6.10 3.10
N GLY A 290 -24.41 -6.90 3.74
CA GLY A 290 -24.26 -8.34 3.47
C GLY A 290 -23.10 -8.64 2.53
N VAL A 291 -22.87 -9.93 2.30
CA VAL A 291 -21.87 -10.41 1.35
C VAL A 291 -22.39 -10.30 -0.07
N ALA A 292 -21.69 -9.56 -0.91
CA ALA A 292 -22.03 -9.33 -2.31
C ALA A 292 -21.58 -10.49 -3.21
N PHE A 293 -20.32 -10.91 -3.09
CA PHE A 293 -19.74 -11.98 -3.88
C PHE A 293 -19.07 -13.02 -2.99
N ARG A 294 -19.15 -14.28 -3.40
CA ARG A 294 -18.49 -15.44 -2.80
C ARG A 294 -17.71 -16.21 -3.84
N GLY A 295 -16.71 -16.97 -3.40
CA GLY A 295 -15.91 -17.80 -4.31
C GLY A 295 -15.00 -16.98 -5.22
N LEU A 296 -14.46 -15.88 -4.72
CA LEU A 296 -13.44 -15.09 -5.42
C LEU A 296 -12.22 -15.96 -5.72
N PRO A 297 -11.53 -15.75 -6.86
CA PRO A 297 -10.36 -16.56 -7.21
C PRO A 297 -9.17 -16.24 -6.31
N ASP A 298 -8.31 -17.25 -6.07
CA ASP A 298 -6.99 -17.06 -5.43
C ASP A 298 -6.02 -16.32 -6.37
N LYS A 299 -6.34 -15.06 -6.65
CA LYS A 299 -5.56 -14.13 -7.47
C LYS A 299 -5.35 -12.83 -6.72
N GLN A 300 -4.43 -12.01 -7.22
CA GLN A 300 -4.25 -10.67 -6.68
C GLN A 300 -5.39 -9.77 -7.13
N LEU A 301 -6.21 -9.31 -6.17
CA LEU A 301 -7.40 -8.49 -6.35
C LEU A 301 -7.13 -7.04 -5.94
N TYR A 302 -7.46 -6.11 -6.81
CA TYR A 302 -7.19 -4.67 -6.64
C TYR A 302 -8.49 -3.91 -6.40
N PRO A 303 -8.55 -2.96 -5.44
CA PRO A 303 -9.61 -1.97 -5.38
C PRO A 303 -9.80 -1.32 -6.74
N SER A 304 -11.05 -1.26 -7.23
CA SER A 304 -11.33 -0.83 -8.60
C SER A 304 -12.62 -0.04 -8.70
N VAL A 305 -12.67 0.88 -9.67
CA VAL A 305 -13.88 1.64 -10.02
C VAL A 305 -13.99 1.78 -11.53
N SER A 306 -15.21 2.00 -12.04
CA SER A 306 -15.44 2.48 -13.40
C SER A 306 -16.55 3.52 -13.46
N ALA A 307 -16.37 4.55 -14.30
CA ALA A 307 -17.23 5.71 -14.43
C ALA A 307 -17.46 6.11 -15.89
N VAL A 308 -18.65 6.63 -16.19
CA VAL A 308 -19.02 7.13 -17.52
C VAL A 308 -19.21 8.64 -17.55
N TYR A 309 -19.52 9.27 -16.41
CA TYR A 309 -19.85 10.71 -16.38
C TYR A 309 -18.60 11.57 -16.24
N GLY A 310 -18.53 12.66 -17.01
CA GLY A 310 -17.41 13.61 -16.99
C GLY A 310 -17.37 14.44 -15.72
N ASN A 311 -16.17 14.82 -15.28
CA ASN A 311 -15.92 15.56 -14.05
C ASN A 311 -16.34 14.82 -12.76
N THR A 312 -16.55 13.50 -12.84
CA THR A 312 -16.73 12.67 -11.65
C THR A 312 -15.42 12.53 -10.91
N GLU A 313 -15.48 12.62 -9.59
CA GLU A 313 -14.36 12.38 -8.69
C GLU A 313 -14.68 11.20 -7.76
N VAL A 314 -13.69 10.35 -7.52
CA VAL A 314 -13.82 9.21 -6.61
C VAL A 314 -12.61 9.17 -5.69
N SER A 315 -12.85 9.32 -4.40
CA SER A 315 -11.83 9.23 -3.38
C SER A 315 -11.78 7.82 -2.78
N MET A 316 -10.57 7.34 -2.47
CA MET A 316 -10.37 6.05 -1.80
C MET A 316 -9.37 6.19 -0.68
N VAL A 317 -9.72 5.66 0.51
CA VAL A 317 -8.87 5.62 1.70
C VAL A 317 -8.80 4.21 2.24
N TYR A 318 -7.63 3.59 2.20
CA TYR A 318 -7.42 2.26 2.78
C TYR A 318 -7.37 2.32 4.31
N LEU A 319 -8.16 1.48 4.97
CA LEU A 319 -8.32 1.47 6.42
C LEU A 319 -7.43 0.42 7.12
N GLY A 320 -7.05 -0.62 6.42
CA GLY A 320 -6.40 -1.79 6.99
C GLY A 320 -7.35 -2.99 7.10
N PRO A 321 -7.07 -3.96 7.99
CA PRO A 321 -8.02 -5.01 8.31
C PRO A 321 -9.30 -4.41 8.91
N PRO A 322 -10.49 -4.94 8.61
CA PRO A 322 -11.73 -4.52 9.25
C PRO A 322 -11.67 -4.79 10.76
N LEU A 323 -12.31 -3.92 11.55
CA LEU A 323 -12.29 -4.03 13.01
C LEU A 323 -13.14 -5.21 13.50
N ASP A 324 -14.20 -5.53 12.78
CA ASP A 324 -15.13 -6.61 13.13
C ASP A 324 -14.81 -7.83 12.27
N GLY A 325 -14.48 -8.90 12.97
CA GLY A 325 -14.09 -10.17 12.39
C GLY A 325 -15.26 -11.01 11.95
#